data_650ee06b82f8e030475dd13418941fc5
#
_entry.id   650ee06b82f8e030475dd13418941fc5
#
_cell.length_a   1.000
_cell.length_b   1.000
_cell.length_c   1.000
_cell.angle_alpha   90.00
_cell.angle_beta   90.00
_cell.angle_gamma   90.00
#
_symmetry.space_group_name_H-M   'P 1'
#
loop_
_entity.id
_entity.type
_entity.pdbx_description
1 polymer ?
#
loop_
_entity_poly.entity_id
_entity_poly.type
_entity_poly.pdbx_seq_one_letter_code
_entity_poly.pdbx_strand_id
1 'polypeptide(L)'
;ATHVLIVKKDSKYASAKTLDDLKGCNVTSQQGTTMYDSSAKQIKGATIQEALPDIPSLIVAVSSGRTDVAIVEKPMALAAIATNKDLAMVEFPEGSGFDVDSGITNIAVAAKKGDSAVVDACNKTLKGISDEEKDKMMKEAIANQPASDSE
;
A
#
# COMPACT_ATOMS: atom_id res chain seq x y z
N ALA A 1 -8.43 -0.66 -1.50
CA ALA A 1 -7.14 -1.03 -0.90
C ALA A 1 -6.83 -0.09 0.25
N THR A 2 -6.18 -0.58 1.31
CA THR A 2 -5.81 0.23 2.48
C THR A 2 -4.41 0.79 2.28
N HIS A 3 -4.21 2.07 2.62
CA HIS A 3 -2.88 2.68 2.65
C HIS A 3 -2.14 2.23 3.91
N VAL A 4 -0.94 1.69 3.73
CA VAL A 4 -0.06 1.18 4.78
C VAL A 4 1.35 1.72 4.59
N LEU A 5 2.23 1.47 5.56
CA LEU A 5 3.61 1.91 5.50
C LEU A 5 4.55 0.74 5.25
N ILE A 6 5.62 0.99 4.50
CA ILE A 6 6.84 0.18 4.50
C ILE A 6 7.89 0.97 5.27
N VAL A 7 8.52 0.32 6.24
CA VAL A 7 9.58 0.87 7.09
C VAL A 7 10.67 -0.18 7.31
N LYS A 8 11.86 0.21 7.78
CA LYS A 8 12.82 -0.77 8.27
C LYS A 8 12.33 -1.40 9.58
N LYS A 9 12.57 -2.70 9.78
CA LYS A 9 12.15 -3.43 10.99
C LYS A 9 12.74 -2.85 12.28
N ASP A 10 13.97 -2.36 12.21
CA ASP A 10 14.69 -1.77 13.33
C ASP A 10 14.42 -0.27 13.51
N SER A 11 13.58 0.30 12.66
CA SER A 11 13.17 1.71 12.76
C SER A 11 12.21 1.91 13.93
N LYS A 12 12.33 3.05 14.61
CA LYS A 12 11.38 3.50 15.63
C LYS A 12 9.94 3.59 15.10
N TYR A 13 9.77 3.75 13.79
CA TYR A 13 8.47 3.86 13.14
C TYR A 13 7.80 2.49 12.91
N ALA A 14 8.51 1.37 13.09
CA ALA A 14 7.95 0.03 12.94
C ALA A 14 6.87 -0.31 13.99
N SER A 15 6.83 0.41 15.09
CA SER A 15 5.83 0.25 16.15
C SER A 15 4.74 1.33 16.16
N ALA A 16 4.69 2.20 15.14
CA ALA A 16 3.71 3.28 15.04
C ALA A 16 2.26 2.72 15.05
N LYS A 17 1.38 3.40 15.79
CA LYS A 17 -0.04 3.06 15.93
C LYS A 17 -0.96 4.16 15.42
N THR A 18 -0.42 5.36 15.28
CA THR A 18 -1.13 6.55 14.81
C THR A 18 -0.25 7.35 13.86
N LEU A 19 -0.83 8.27 13.11
CA LEU A 19 -0.07 9.19 12.25
C LEU A 19 0.84 10.13 13.06
N ASP A 20 0.49 10.43 14.30
CA ASP A 20 1.31 11.29 15.18
C ASP A 20 2.63 10.63 15.60
N ASP A 21 2.68 9.29 15.62
CA ASP A 21 3.91 8.52 15.90
C ASP A 21 4.96 8.67 14.78
N LEU A 22 4.55 9.17 13.63
CA LEU A 22 5.41 9.40 12.46
C LEU A 22 6.02 10.81 12.42
N LYS A 23 5.77 11.64 13.43
CA LYS A 23 6.30 13.00 13.49
C LYS A 23 7.83 13.02 13.34
N GLY A 24 8.28 13.86 12.40
CA GLY A 24 9.72 14.05 12.11
C GLY A 24 10.31 12.99 11.19
N CYS A 25 9.50 12.07 10.62
CA CYS A 25 10.01 11.14 9.63
C CYS A 25 10.23 11.82 8.27
N ASN A 26 11.12 11.23 7.47
CA ASN A 26 11.19 11.44 6.03
C ASN A 26 10.22 10.46 5.36
N VAL A 27 9.24 10.97 4.63
CA VAL A 27 8.20 10.17 3.99
C VAL A 27 8.14 10.42 2.50
N THR A 28 7.93 9.38 1.72
CA THR A 28 7.66 9.49 0.29
C THR A 28 6.65 8.42 -0.15
N SER A 29 6.24 8.49 -1.40
CA SER A 29 5.40 7.51 -2.06
C SER A 29 5.62 7.54 -3.57
N GLN A 30 4.86 6.74 -4.30
CA GLN A 30 4.94 6.69 -5.76
C GLN A 30 4.31 7.94 -6.39
N GLN A 31 4.97 8.45 -7.41
CA GLN A 31 4.51 9.61 -8.19
C GLN A 31 3.14 9.35 -8.82
N GLY A 32 2.27 10.37 -8.80
CA GLY A 32 0.96 10.31 -9.42
C GLY A 32 -0.07 9.45 -8.65
N THR A 33 0.18 9.19 -7.37
CA THR A 33 -0.72 8.41 -6.52
C THR A 33 -1.35 9.26 -5.42
N THR A 34 -2.53 8.86 -4.95
CA THR A 34 -3.20 9.48 -3.81
C THR A 34 -2.38 9.35 -2.51
N MET A 35 -1.55 8.33 -2.40
CA MET A 35 -0.64 8.14 -1.28
C MET A 35 0.35 9.31 -1.16
N TYR A 36 0.89 9.79 -2.29
CA TYR A 36 1.78 10.93 -2.30
C TYR A 36 1.01 12.26 -2.18
N ASP A 37 -0.05 12.44 -2.99
CA ASP A 37 -0.73 13.72 -3.13
C ASP A 37 -1.60 14.07 -1.91
N SER A 38 -2.11 13.05 -1.20
CA SER A 38 -3.04 13.23 -0.07
C SER A 38 -2.51 12.62 1.23
N SER A 39 -2.20 11.31 1.26
CA SER A 39 -1.89 10.63 2.52
C SER A 39 -0.61 11.12 3.18
N ALA A 40 0.45 11.37 2.43
CA ALA A 40 1.71 11.88 2.98
C ALA A 40 1.51 13.22 3.70
N LYS A 41 0.61 14.06 3.22
CA LYS A 41 0.31 15.38 3.82
C LYS A 41 -0.46 15.31 5.14
N GLN A 42 -1.02 14.16 5.47
CA GLN A 42 -1.72 13.94 6.75
C GLN A 42 -0.75 13.67 7.90
N ILE A 43 0.52 13.34 7.62
CA ILE A 43 1.54 13.11 8.64
C ILE A 43 2.12 14.47 9.08
N LYS A 44 1.57 15.01 10.17
CA LYS A 44 1.97 16.31 10.68
C LYS A 44 3.43 16.31 11.15
N GLY A 45 4.21 17.25 10.64
CA GLY A 45 5.62 17.40 11.02
C GLY A 45 6.57 16.40 10.35
N ALA A 46 6.12 15.62 9.37
CA ALA A 46 6.98 14.85 8.51
C ALA A 46 7.63 15.73 7.42
N THR A 47 8.80 15.32 6.95
CA THR A 47 9.42 15.85 5.74
C THR A 47 9.00 15.03 4.54
N ILE A 48 8.13 15.59 3.69
CA ILE A 48 7.71 14.93 2.46
C ILE A 48 8.84 15.08 1.43
N GLN A 49 9.46 13.97 1.07
CA GLN A 49 10.51 13.92 0.06
C GLN A 49 9.92 13.84 -1.34
N GLU A 50 10.75 13.98 -2.37
CA GLU A 50 10.35 13.83 -3.75
C GLU A 50 9.73 12.44 -4.01
N ALA A 51 8.65 12.41 -4.79
CA ALA A 51 7.98 11.17 -5.18
C ALA A 51 8.90 10.30 -6.04
N LEU A 52 8.81 8.99 -5.87
CA LEU A 52 9.59 8.03 -6.63
C LEU A 52 8.77 7.40 -7.77
N PRO A 53 9.41 6.95 -8.84
CA PRO A 53 8.68 6.50 -10.03
C PRO A 53 7.91 5.19 -9.81
N ASP A 54 8.41 4.30 -8.96
CA ASP A 54 7.89 2.93 -8.83
C ASP A 54 8.13 2.32 -7.44
N ILE A 55 7.51 1.19 -7.20
CA ILE A 55 7.62 0.45 -5.93
C ILE A 55 9.05 -0.07 -5.65
N PRO A 56 9.78 -0.65 -6.61
CA PRO A 56 11.17 -1.02 -6.40
C PRO A 56 12.04 0.13 -5.89
N SER A 57 11.90 1.32 -6.45
CA SER A 57 12.62 2.52 -6.00
C SER A 57 12.27 2.91 -4.56
N LEU A 58 11.00 2.75 -4.15
CA LEU A 58 10.55 2.96 -2.77
C LEU A 58 11.21 1.95 -1.82
N ILE A 59 11.23 0.67 -2.20
CA ILE A 59 11.87 -0.40 -1.41
C ILE A 59 13.35 -0.09 -1.19
N VAL A 60 14.07 0.27 -2.25
CA VAL A 60 15.50 0.66 -2.17
C VAL A 60 15.69 1.89 -1.28
N ALA A 61 14.83 2.90 -1.38
CA ALA A 61 14.92 4.11 -0.57
C ALA A 61 14.74 3.82 0.92
N VAL A 62 13.80 2.94 1.30
CA VAL A 62 13.60 2.55 2.70
C VAL A 62 14.73 1.66 3.18
N SER A 63 15.11 0.61 2.45
CA SER A 63 16.18 -0.32 2.84
C SER A 63 17.52 0.39 3.03
N SER A 64 17.85 1.36 2.17
CA SER A 64 19.09 2.17 2.29
C SER A 64 19.03 3.24 3.39
N GLY A 65 17.86 3.50 3.98
CA GLY A 65 17.68 4.57 4.96
C GLY A 65 17.62 5.97 4.36
N ARG A 66 17.49 6.11 3.04
CA ARG A 66 17.30 7.42 2.37
C ARG A 66 15.94 8.03 2.73
N THR A 67 14.92 7.21 2.94
CA THR A 67 13.63 7.58 3.51
C THR A 67 13.31 6.69 4.71
N ASP A 68 12.57 7.21 5.68
CA ASP A 68 12.15 6.46 6.85
C ASP A 68 10.89 5.63 6.58
N VAL A 69 9.99 6.20 5.78
CA VAL A 69 8.62 5.71 5.58
C VAL A 69 8.24 5.81 4.10
N ALA A 70 7.81 4.72 3.51
CA ALA A 70 7.12 4.74 2.21
C ALA A 70 5.65 4.38 2.40
N ILE A 71 4.74 5.17 1.82
CA ILE A 71 3.30 4.89 1.84
C ILE A 71 2.95 4.13 0.56
N VAL A 72 2.30 2.98 0.71
CA VAL A 72 1.89 2.11 -0.39
C VAL A 72 0.53 1.47 -0.10
N GLU A 73 -0.05 0.80 -1.08
CA GLU A 73 -1.21 -0.07 -0.84
C GLU A 73 -0.79 -1.38 -0.17
N LYS A 74 -1.66 -1.91 0.70
CA LYS A 74 -1.40 -3.13 1.48
C LYS A 74 -0.90 -4.32 0.64
N PRO A 75 -1.46 -4.65 -0.53
CA PRO A 75 -0.94 -5.75 -1.35
C PRO A 75 0.51 -5.55 -1.78
N MET A 76 0.90 -4.31 -2.10
CA MET A 76 2.28 -3.98 -2.48
C MET A 76 3.23 -4.11 -1.30
N ALA A 77 2.82 -3.68 -0.10
CA ALA A 77 3.60 -3.85 1.11
C ALA A 77 3.82 -5.33 1.45
N LEU A 78 2.77 -6.16 1.35
CA LEU A 78 2.87 -7.59 1.59
C LEU A 78 3.87 -8.27 0.64
N ALA A 79 3.83 -7.91 -0.65
CA ALA A 79 4.80 -8.42 -1.63
C ALA A 79 6.23 -7.95 -1.30
N ALA A 80 6.40 -6.68 -0.94
CA ALA A 80 7.70 -6.12 -0.58
C ALA A 80 8.35 -6.82 0.62
N ILE A 81 7.61 -7.01 1.73
CA ILE A 81 8.15 -7.65 2.94
C ILE A 81 8.34 -9.17 2.79
N ALA A 82 7.68 -9.81 1.83
CA ALA A 82 7.90 -11.22 1.53
C ALA A 82 9.33 -11.48 1.01
N THR A 83 9.84 -10.55 0.20
CA THR A 83 11.18 -10.64 -0.42
C THR A 83 12.27 -9.87 0.32
N ASN A 84 11.91 -8.81 1.07
CA ASN A 84 12.86 -7.97 1.80
C ASN A 84 12.69 -8.16 3.32
N LYS A 85 13.52 -9.01 3.90
CA LYS A 85 13.39 -9.44 5.31
C LYS A 85 13.75 -8.39 6.36
N ASP A 86 14.44 -7.34 5.96
CA ASP A 86 14.79 -6.15 6.76
C ASP A 86 13.67 -5.11 6.82
N LEU A 87 12.62 -5.28 6.01
CA LEU A 87 11.46 -4.40 5.99
C LEU A 87 10.29 -4.95 6.81
N ALA A 88 9.45 -4.03 7.27
CA ALA A 88 8.19 -4.31 7.95
C ALA A 88 7.07 -3.47 7.34
N MET A 89 5.87 -4.02 7.36
CA MET A 89 4.64 -3.29 7.08
C MET A 89 4.04 -2.79 8.39
N VAL A 90 3.62 -1.52 8.40
CA VAL A 90 2.82 -0.94 9.49
C VAL A 90 1.44 -0.64 8.95
N GLU A 91 0.45 -1.26 9.57
CA GLU A 91 -0.97 -1.03 9.34
C GLU A 91 -1.57 -0.40 10.61
N PHE A 92 -2.31 0.69 10.43
CA PHE A 92 -2.93 1.38 11.55
C PHE A 92 -4.25 0.71 11.95
N PRO A 93 -4.61 0.74 13.24
CA PRO A 93 -5.95 0.38 13.68
C PRO A 93 -7.01 1.24 12.98
N GLU A 94 -8.22 0.73 12.89
CA GLU A 94 -9.34 1.46 12.30
C GLU A 94 -9.52 2.84 12.95
N GLY A 95 -9.67 3.87 12.14
CA GLY A 95 -9.81 5.26 12.58
C GLY A 95 -8.53 5.96 13.05
N SER A 96 -7.37 5.26 13.08
CA SER A 96 -6.09 5.84 13.53
C SER A 96 -5.10 6.10 12.38
N GLY A 97 -5.44 5.66 11.18
CA GLY A 97 -4.61 5.78 9.98
C GLY A 97 -5.01 6.95 9.08
N PHE A 98 -4.68 6.80 7.80
CA PHE A 98 -4.99 7.80 6.79
C PHE A 98 -6.50 7.93 6.56
N ASP A 99 -6.97 9.17 6.51
CA ASP A 99 -8.32 9.48 6.03
C ASP A 99 -8.30 9.47 4.50
N VAL A 100 -8.86 8.41 3.91
CA VAL A 100 -8.92 8.21 2.47
C VAL A 100 -10.36 7.94 2.07
N ASP A 101 -10.86 8.68 1.10
CA ASP A 101 -12.19 8.45 0.56
C ASP A 101 -12.32 7.00 0.06
N SER A 102 -13.34 6.30 0.56
CA SER A 102 -13.63 4.91 0.19
C SER A 102 -13.85 4.73 -1.32
N GLY A 103 -14.32 5.77 -2.01
CA GLY A 103 -14.46 5.79 -3.47
C GLY A 103 -13.13 5.66 -4.21
N ILE A 104 -12.04 6.15 -3.59
CA ILE A 104 -10.68 6.09 -4.18
C ILE A 104 -10.02 4.72 -3.92
N THR A 105 -10.34 4.09 -2.81
CA THR A 105 -9.72 2.81 -2.41
C THR A 105 -10.43 1.58 -2.96
N ASN A 106 -11.61 1.74 -3.55
CA ASN A 106 -12.37 0.65 -4.15
C ASN A 106 -11.74 0.22 -5.48
N ILE A 107 -11.54 -1.08 -5.64
CA ILE A 107 -11.13 -1.69 -6.90
C ILE A 107 -12.38 -2.14 -7.63
N ALA A 108 -12.49 -1.78 -8.91
CA ALA A 108 -13.66 -2.07 -9.72
C ALA A 108 -13.29 -2.71 -11.07
N VAL A 109 -14.20 -3.51 -11.58
CA VAL A 109 -14.12 -4.03 -12.96
C VAL A 109 -14.81 -3.04 -13.89
N ALA A 110 -14.10 -2.58 -14.92
CA ALA A 110 -14.67 -1.72 -15.95
C ALA A 110 -15.21 -2.55 -17.12
N ALA A 111 -16.38 -2.16 -17.62
CA ALA A 111 -16.98 -2.72 -18.81
C ALA A 111 -17.40 -1.62 -19.80
N LYS A 112 -17.63 -1.99 -21.05
CA LYS A 112 -18.14 -1.05 -22.07
C LYS A 112 -19.48 -0.45 -21.60
N LYS A 113 -19.63 0.86 -21.76
CA LYS A 113 -20.87 1.55 -21.40
C LYS A 113 -22.07 0.91 -22.10
N GLY A 114 -23.09 0.51 -21.33
CA GLY A 114 -24.29 -0.16 -21.81
C GLY A 114 -24.23 -1.70 -21.77
N ASP A 115 -23.10 -2.30 -21.43
CA ASP A 115 -22.96 -3.76 -21.26
C ASP A 115 -23.33 -4.17 -19.82
N SER A 116 -24.63 -4.11 -19.53
CA SER A 116 -25.15 -4.48 -18.20
C SER A 116 -24.96 -5.97 -17.90
N ALA A 117 -25.00 -6.83 -18.91
CA ALA A 117 -24.88 -8.27 -18.72
C ALA A 117 -23.51 -8.66 -18.14
N VAL A 118 -22.43 -8.03 -18.64
CA VAL A 118 -21.08 -8.25 -18.09
C VAL A 118 -20.98 -7.71 -16.67
N VAL A 119 -21.48 -6.49 -16.42
CA VAL A 119 -21.47 -5.86 -15.09
C VAL A 119 -22.21 -6.72 -14.06
N ASP A 120 -23.41 -7.22 -14.42
CA ASP A 120 -24.24 -8.04 -13.54
C ASP A 120 -23.57 -9.39 -13.23
N ALA A 121 -22.97 -10.03 -14.24
CA ALA A 121 -22.22 -11.27 -14.06
C ALA A 121 -21.01 -11.08 -13.14
N CYS A 122 -20.22 -10.03 -13.34
CA CYS A 122 -19.08 -9.69 -12.49
C CYS A 122 -19.52 -9.41 -11.04
N ASN A 123 -20.53 -8.58 -10.86
CA ASN A 123 -21.05 -8.25 -9.53
C ASN A 123 -21.59 -9.47 -8.79
N LYS A 124 -22.30 -10.37 -9.50
CA LYS A 124 -22.80 -11.63 -8.92
C LYS A 124 -21.65 -12.51 -8.44
N THR A 125 -20.60 -12.66 -9.26
CA THR A 125 -19.42 -13.46 -8.90
C THR A 125 -18.69 -12.85 -7.70
N LEU A 126 -18.41 -11.54 -7.73
CA LEU A 126 -17.69 -10.85 -6.66
C LEU A 126 -18.41 -10.89 -5.31
N LYS A 127 -19.75 -10.81 -5.31
CA LYS A 127 -20.56 -10.96 -4.09
C LYS A 127 -20.47 -12.35 -3.47
N GLY A 128 -20.17 -13.38 -4.27
CA GLY A 128 -20.00 -14.76 -3.80
C GLY A 128 -18.65 -15.06 -3.18
N ILE A 129 -17.66 -14.14 -3.29
CA ILE A 129 -16.31 -14.32 -2.77
C ILE A 129 -16.20 -13.64 -1.40
N SER A 130 -15.99 -14.43 -0.35
CA SER A 130 -15.79 -13.90 1.01
C SER A 130 -14.49 -13.14 1.15
N ASP A 131 -14.36 -12.31 2.19
CA ASP A 131 -13.11 -11.59 2.46
C ASP A 131 -11.96 -12.54 2.82
N GLU A 132 -12.26 -13.65 3.50
CA GLU A 132 -11.27 -14.71 3.77
C GLU A 132 -10.75 -15.35 2.48
N GLU A 133 -11.64 -15.58 1.51
CA GLU A 133 -11.28 -16.14 0.21
C GLU A 133 -10.45 -15.16 -0.62
N LYS A 134 -10.77 -13.86 -0.59
CA LYS A 134 -9.96 -12.81 -1.19
C LYS A 134 -8.56 -12.73 -0.58
N ASP A 135 -8.46 -12.81 0.74
CA ASP A 135 -7.17 -12.83 1.45
C ASP A 135 -6.33 -14.06 1.09
N LYS A 136 -6.97 -15.23 0.96
CA LYS A 136 -6.31 -16.45 0.52
C LYS A 136 -5.78 -16.31 -0.91
N MET A 137 -6.62 -15.85 -1.86
CA MET A 137 -6.21 -15.60 -3.24
C MET A 137 -5.03 -14.61 -3.32
N MET A 138 -5.04 -13.56 -2.51
CA MET A 138 -3.95 -12.59 -2.45
C MET A 138 -2.65 -13.22 -1.96
N LYS A 139 -2.70 -14.03 -0.91
CA LYS A 139 -1.52 -14.73 -0.37
C LYS A 139 -0.95 -15.71 -1.40
N GLU A 140 -1.80 -16.46 -2.10
CA GLU A 140 -1.39 -17.38 -3.16
C GLU A 140 -0.76 -16.62 -4.34
N ALA A 141 -1.34 -15.50 -4.75
CA ALA A 141 -0.79 -14.65 -5.81
C ALA A 141 0.60 -14.13 -5.47
N ILE A 142 0.80 -13.65 -4.23
CA ILE A 142 2.11 -13.18 -3.74
C ILE A 142 3.13 -14.32 -3.71
N ALA A 143 2.72 -15.52 -3.23
CA ALA A 143 3.63 -16.67 -3.15
C ALA A 143 4.07 -17.18 -4.54
N ASN A 144 3.22 -17.00 -5.55
CA ASN A 144 3.48 -17.43 -6.94
C ASN A 144 4.03 -16.30 -7.82
N GLN A 145 4.27 -15.12 -7.26
CA GLN A 145 4.82 -14.00 -8.02
C GLN A 145 6.23 -14.38 -8.51
N PRO A 146 6.54 -14.24 -9.81
CA PRO A 146 7.89 -14.46 -10.31
C PRO A 146 8.86 -13.55 -9.56
N ALA A 147 10.02 -14.10 -9.16
CA ALA A 147 11.11 -13.25 -8.72
C ALA A 147 11.41 -12.26 -9.85
N SER A 148 11.40 -10.96 -9.54
CA SER A 148 11.85 -9.97 -10.52
C SER A 148 13.33 -10.27 -10.79
N ASP A 149 13.62 -10.82 -11.96
CA ASP A 149 15.00 -10.87 -12.45
C ASP A 149 15.45 -9.41 -12.56
N SER A 150 16.18 -8.97 -11.54
CA SER A 150 16.93 -7.72 -11.59
C SER A 150 18.13 -7.97 -12.50
N GLU A 151 17.98 -7.73 -13.82
CA GLU A 151 19.11 -7.44 -14.68
C GLU A 151 19.70 -6.07 -14.38
#